data_7df59c9bc4ee46ba9d64282c2a4c55df
#
_entry.id   7df59c9bc4ee46ba9d64282c2a4c55df
#
_cell.length_a   1.000
_cell.length_b   1.000
_cell.length_c   1.000
_cell.angle_alpha   90.00
_cell.angle_beta   90.00
_cell.angle_gamma   90.00
#
_symmetry.space_group_name_H-M   'P 1'
#
loop_
_entity.id
_entity.type
_entity.pdbx_description
1 polymer ?
#
loop_
_entity_poly.entity_id
_entity_poly.type
_entity_poly.pdbx_seq_one_letter_code
_entity_poly.pdbx_strand_id
1 'polypeptide(L)'
;MKFTLSWLKEHLDTTESLDTITETLTRVGLEVEAVEDKAKALSAFTIAYVIEAKQHPNADRLRVCMVDTGSGEPVQVVCGAPNARTGMKSVFSPPGTYIPGKDITLGKGVIRGVESNGML
;
A
#
# COMPACT_ATOMS: atom_id res chain seq x y z
N MET A 1 -3.72 23.65 -15.43
CA MET A 1 -4.36 23.85 -14.12
C MET A 1 -4.60 22.48 -13.50
N LYS A 2 -4.28 22.31 -12.23
CA LYS A 2 -4.60 21.06 -11.48
C LYS A 2 -5.60 21.36 -10.37
N PHE A 3 -6.56 20.47 -10.17
CA PHE A 3 -7.51 20.52 -9.06
C PHE A 3 -7.93 19.11 -8.66
N THR A 4 -8.47 18.95 -7.47
CA THR A 4 -8.93 17.67 -6.96
C THR A 4 -10.41 17.44 -7.28
N LEU A 5 -10.81 16.16 -7.36
CA LEU A 5 -12.24 15.82 -7.51
C LEU A 5 -13.07 16.32 -6.32
N SER A 6 -12.51 16.29 -5.11
CA SER A 6 -13.20 16.78 -3.92
C SER A 6 -13.49 18.28 -4.02
N TRP A 7 -12.52 19.07 -4.49
CA TRP A 7 -12.71 20.50 -4.69
C TRP A 7 -13.76 20.80 -5.79
N LEU A 8 -13.71 20.05 -6.90
CA LEU A 8 -14.75 20.18 -7.93
C LEU A 8 -16.15 19.93 -7.36
N LYS A 9 -16.31 18.92 -6.51
CA LYS A 9 -17.60 18.58 -5.88
C LYS A 9 -18.12 19.60 -4.87
N GLU A 10 -17.29 20.52 -4.40
CA GLU A 10 -17.75 21.68 -3.61
C GLU A 10 -18.53 22.70 -4.46
N HIS A 11 -18.29 22.70 -5.77
CA HIS A 11 -18.90 23.62 -6.73
C HIS A 11 -19.90 22.95 -7.68
N LEU A 12 -19.86 21.63 -7.77
CA LEU A 12 -20.72 20.84 -8.65
C LEU A 12 -21.34 19.68 -7.87
N ASP A 13 -22.63 19.76 -7.63
CA ASP A 13 -23.39 18.66 -7.02
C ASP A 13 -23.58 17.53 -8.04
N THR A 14 -22.80 16.46 -7.90
CA THR A 14 -22.82 15.31 -8.80
C THR A 14 -22.44 14.02 -8.10
N THR A 15 -23.13 12.94 -8.46
CA THR A 15 -22.81 11.56 -8.06
C THR A 15 -22.13 10.78 -9.17
N GLU A 16 -21.87 11.42 -10.31
CA GLU A 16 -21.26 10.77 -11.47
C GLU A 16 -19.83 10.26 -11.17
N SER A 17 -19.43 9.24 -11.93
CA SER A 17 -18.08 8.69 -11.84
C SER A 17 -17.02 9.67 -12.32
N LEU A 18 -15.77 9.48 -11.88
CA LEU A 18 -14.65 10.29 -12.35
C LEU A 18 -14.50 10.22 -13.88
N ASP A 19 -14.69 9.04 -14.47
CA ASP A 19 -14.57 8.84 -15.92
C ASP A 19 -15.64 9.64 -16.67
N THR A 20 -16.90 9.62 -16.20
CA THR A 20 -17.99 10.40 -16.78
C THR A 20 -17.72 11.91 -16.68
N ILE A 21 -17.20 12.37 -15.54
CA ILE A 21 -16.88 13.79 -15.34
C ILE A 21 -15.75 14.22 -16.29
N THR A 22 -14.66 13.47 -16.39
CA THR A 22 -13.51 13.82 -17.24
C THR A 22 -13.86 13.79 -18.73
N GLU A 23 -14.66 12.81 -19.16
CA GLU A 23 -15.15 12.71 -20.52
C GLU A 23 -16.07 13.89 -20.86
N THR A 24 -16.96 14.26 -19.93
CA THR A 24 -17.89 15.39 -20.12
C THR A 24 -17.14 16.71 -20.20
N LEU A 25 -16.16 16.95 -19.31
CA LEU A 25 -15.32 18.14 -19.35
C LEU A 25 -14.63 18.29 -20.72
N THR A 26 -14.02 17.23 -21.20
CA THR A 26 -13.36 17.21 -22.51
C THR A 26 -14.36 17.49 -23.64
N ARG A 27 -15.54 16.88 -23.59
CA ARG A 27 -16.61 17.05 -24.60
C ARG A 27 -17.12 18.48 -24.69
N VAL A 28 -17.19 19.22 -23.57
CA VAL A 28 -17.63 20.61 -23.57
C VAL A 28 -16.50 21.62 -23.82
N GLY A 29 -15.30 21.14 -24.16
CA GLY A 29 -14.17 21.97 -24.56
C GLY A 29 -13.15 22.25 -23.44
N LEU A 30 -13.29 21.63 -22.28
CA LEU A 30 -12.34 21.70 -21.17
C LEU A 30 -11.51 20.42 -21.15
N GLU A 31 -10.50 20.35 -22.00
CA GLU A 31 -9.67 19.15 -22.16
C GLU A 31 -9.01 18.72 -20.86
N VAL A 32 -9.20 17.44 -20.51
CA VAL A 32 -8.51 16.79 -19.38
C VAL A 32 -7.29 16.05 -19.91
N GLU A 33 -6.10 16.57 -19.66
CA GLU A 33 -4.84 16.02 -20.16
C GLU A 33 -4.42 14.76 -19.38
N ALA A 34 -4.65 14.72 -18.06
CA ALA A 34 -4.26 13.61 -17.20
C ALA A 34 -5.13 13.52 -15.95
N VAL A 35 -5.28 12.30 -15.44
CA VAL A 35 -5.89 12.01 -14.15
C VAL A 35 -4.87 11.28 -13.27
N GLU A 36 -4.56 11.86 -12.11
CA GLU A 36 -3.70 11.24 -11.11
C GLU A 36 -4.57 10.56 -10.05
N ASP A 37 -4.58 9.23 -10.01
CA ASP A 37 -5.24 8.44 -8.97
C ASP A 37 -4.21 7.77 -8.06
N LYS A 38 -3.92 8.43 -6.92
CA LYS A 38 -2.99 7.90 -5.93
C LYS A 38 -3.52 6.64 -5.24
N ALA A 39 -4.81 6.51 -5.08
CA ALA A 39 -5.41 5.32 -4.48
C ALA A 39 -5.18 4.08 -5.35
N LYS A 40 -5.27 4.22 -6.68
CA LYS A 40 -4.98 3.14 -7.62
C LYS A 40 -3.53 2.68 -7.53
N ALA A 41 -2.58 3.60 -7.41
CA ALA A 41 -1.15 3.28 -7.25
C ALA A 41 -0.84 2.55 -5.94
N LEU A 42 -1.68 2.74 -4.91
CA LEU A 42 -1.52 2.13 -3.58
C LEU A 42 -2.51 0.98 -3.32
N SER A 43 -3.28 0.55 -4.31
CA SER A 43 -4.34 -0.46 -4.14
C SER A 43 -3.83 -1.84 -3.74
N ALA A 44 -2.56 -2.15 -4.02
CA ALA A 44 -1.93 -3.42 -3.63
C ALA A 44 -1.49 -3.47 -2.16
N PHE A 45 -1.53 -2.32 -1.47
CA PHE A 45 -1.18 -2.23 -0.05
C PHE A 45 -2.43 -2.42 0.81
N THR A 46 -2.30 -3.18 1.90
CA THR A 46 -3.38 -3.44 2.84
C THR A 46 -2.94 -3.11 4.26
N ILE A 47 -3.90 -2.92 5.16
CA ILE A 47 -3.61 -2.82 6.58
C ILE A 47 -3.61 -4.23 7.17
N ALA A 48 -2.55 -4.56 7.89
CA ALA A 48 -2.39 -5.83 8.57
C ALA A 48 -2.10 -5.65 10.06
N TYR A 49 -2.35 -6.68 10.84
CA TYR A 49 -2.13 -6.70 12.28
C TYR A 49 -0.93 -7.58 12.64
N VAL A 50 0.02 -7.04 13.38
CA VAL A 50 1.19 -7.78 13.85
C VAL A 50 0.81 -8.57 15.10
N ILE A 51 0.56 -9.87 14.91
CA ILE A 51 0.20 -10.80 16.00
C ILE A 51 1.37 -10.92 16.97
N GLU A 52 2.57 -11.09 16.45
CA GLU A 52 3.79 -11.27 17.23
C GLU A 52 4.98 -10.69 16.48
N ALA A 53 5.87 -10.01 17.20
CA ALA A 53 7.14 -9.53 16.70
C ALA A 53 8.26 -9.98 17.63
N LYS A 54 9.11 -10.89 17.15
CA LYS A 54 10.25 -11.44 17.88
C LYS A 54 11.57 -10.93 17.33
N GLN A 55 12.60 -10.92 18.16
CA GLN A 55 13.97 -10.66 17.72
C GLN A 55 14.40 -11.70 16.66
N HIS A 56 15.01 -11.21 15.57
CA HIS A 56 15.58 -12.10 14.55
C HIS A 56 16.78 -12.87 15.13
N PRO A 57 16.90 -14.19 14.92
CA PRO A 57 17.96 -15.00 15.53
C PRO A 57 19.38 -14.64 15.07
N ASN A 58 19.52 -14.10 13.86
CA ASN A 58 20.81 -13.82 13.23
C ASN A 58 21.01 -12.33 12.88
N ALA A 59 20.21 -11.45 13.43
CA ALA A 59 20.31 -10.00 13.13
C ALA A 59 19.71 -9.13 14.21
N ASP A 60 20.54 -8.31 14.86
CA ASP A 60 20.15 -7.48 16.00
C ASP A 60 19.13 -6.37 15.65
N ARG A 61 19.10 -5.92 14.39
CA ARG A 61 18.24 -4.84 13.92
C ARG A 61 16.98 -5.31 13.21
N LEU A 62 16.79 -6.63 13.11
CA LEU A 62 15.63 -7.21 12.42
C LEU A 62 14.69 -7.87 13.42
N ARG A 63 13.42 -7.89 13.07
CA ARG A 63 12.37 -8.64 13.79
C ARG A 63 11.68 -9.60 12.85
N VAL A 64 11.35 -10.78 13.35
CA VAL A 64 10.48 -11.73 12.67
C VAL A 64 9.07 -11.48 13.17
N CYS A 65 8.21 -11.08 12.27
CA CYS A 65 6.82 -10.74 12.57
C CYS A 65 5.87 -11.79 12.00
N MET A 66 4.92 -12.24 12.81
CA MET A 66 3.76 -12.99 12.34
C MET A 66 2.61 -11.99 12.16
N VAL A 67 2.07 -11.93 10.96
CA VAL A 67 1.17 -10.86 10.51
C VAL A 67 -0.15 -11.45 10.04
N ASP A 68 -1.24 -10.99 10.61
CA ASP A 68 -2.59 -11.24 10.12
C ASP A 68 -2.94 -10.23 9.03
N THR A 69 -3.09 -10.71 7.81
CA THR A 69 -3.45 -9.91 6.63
C THR A 69 -4.95 -9.96 6.31
N GLY A 70 -5.73 -10.68 7.12
CA GLY A 70 -7.15 -10.95 6.86
C GLY A 70 -7.40 -12.07 5.84
N SER A 71 -6.35 -12.74 5.36
CA SER A 71 -6.47 -13.86 4.39
C SER A 71 -6.73 -15.23 5.04
N GLY A 72 -6.78 -15.29 6.38
CA GLY A 72 -7.07 -16.50 7.17
C GLY A 72 -5.83 -17.13 7.79
N GLU A 73 -4.66 -17.14 7.14
CA GLU A 73 -3.42 -17.66 7.70
C GLU A 73 -2.41 -16.54 7.96
N PRO A 74 -1.74 -16.55 9.12
CA PRO A 74 -0.69 -15.59 9.41
C PRO A 74 0.48 -15.71 8.45
N VAL A 75 1.05 -14.59 8.06
CA VAL A 75 2.18 -14.50 7.15
C VAL A 75 3.43 -14.09 7.92
N GLN A 76 4.55 -14.81 7.72
CA GLN A 76 5.83 -14.44 8.30
C GLN A 76 6.53 -13.38 7.48
N VAL A 77 6.93 -12.30 8.14
CA VAL A 77 7.63 -11.16 7.52
C VAL A 77 8.83 -10.77 8.36
N VAL A 78 9.99 -10.61 7.74
CA VAL A 78 11.17 -10.03 8.39
C VAL A 78 11.14 -8.51 8.20
N CYS A 79 11.08 -7.78 9.30
CA CYS A 79 10.95 -6.33 9.33
C CYS A 79 12.18 -5.67 9.96
N GLY A 80 12.71 -4.64 9.29
CA GLY A 80 13.83 -3.84 9.75
C GLY A 80 13.44 -2.52 10.44
N ALA A 81 12.15 -2.26 10.58
CA ALA A 81 11.69 -1.02 11.22
C ALA A 81 11.89 -1.08 12.73
N PRO A 82 12.49 -0.05 13.35
CA PRO A 82 12.79 -0.03 14.80
C PRO A 82 11.53 -0.01 15.66
N ASN A 83 10.41 0.43 15.11
CA ASN A 83 9.12 0.51 15.79
C ASN A 83 8.25 -0.77 15.63
N ALA A 84 8.73 -1.79 14.93
CA ALA A 84 8.01 -3.04 14.79
C ALA A 84 7.77 -3.70 16.15
N ARG A 85 6.52 -3.96 16.50
CA ARG A 85 6.12 -4.54 17.79
C ARG A 85 4.84 -5.35 17.67
N THR A 86 4.68 -6.27 18.60
CA THR A 86 3.43 -7.04 18.78
C THR A 86 2.25 -6.11 19.04
N GLY A 87 1.10 -6.40 18.44
CA GLY A 87 -0.16 -5.68 18.67
C GLY A 87 -0.33 -4.39 17.85
N MET A 88 0.58 -4.09 16.92
CA MET A 88 0.43 -2.91 16.06
C MET A 88 -0.29 -3.24 14.76
N LYS A 89 -0.95 -2.26 14.18
CA LYS A 89 -1.38 -2.25 12.78
C LYS A 89 -0.32 -1.60 11.92
N SER A 90 -0.08 -2.15 10.76
CA SER A 90 0.89 -1.63 9.79
C SER A 90 0.39 -1.82 8.38
N VAL A 91 0.99 -1.09 7.44
CA VAL A 91 0.79 -1.34 6.02
C VAL A 91 1.54 -2.60 5.64
N PHE A 92 0.88 -3.50 4.93
CA PHE A 92 1.45 -4.76 4.44
C PHE A 92 1.47 -4.79 2.92
N SER A 93 2.57 -5.28 2.37
CA SER A 93 2.73 -5.53 0.93
C SER A 93 3.06 -6.99 0.70
N PRO A 94 2.23 -7.75 -0.05
CA PRO A 94 2.53 -9.13 -0.41
C PRO A 94 3.67 -9.21 -1.42
N PRO A 95 4.30 -10.39 -1.59
CA PRO A 95 5.24 -10.63 -2.67
C PRO A 95 4.61 -10.36 -4.04
N GLY A 96 5.38 -9.81 -4.97
CA GLY A 96 4.89 -9.37 -6.29
C GLY A 96 4.41 -7.91 -6.33
N THR A 97 4.31 -7.24 -5.20
CA THR A 97 3.91 -5.83 -5.14
C THR A 97 5.06 -4.92 -5.56
N TYR A 98 4.77 -3.96 -6.43
CA TYR A 98 5.67 -2.86 -6.75
C TYR A 98 5.63 -1.79 -5.66
N ILE A 99 6.78 -1.37 -5.16
CA ILE A 99 6.95 -0.36 -4.12
C ILE A 99 7.42 0.95 -4.77
N PRO A 100 6.52 1.93 -4.99
CA PRO A 100 6.86 3.15 -5.73
C PRO A 100 7.99 3.98 -5.10
N GLY A 101 8.05 4.03 -3.76
CA GLY A 101 9.06 4.82 -3.04
C GLY A 101 10.48 4.28 -3.13
N LYS A 102 10.65 3.02 -3.56
CA LYS A 102 11.96 2.37 -3.71
C LYS A 102 12.23 1.87 -5.13
N ASP A 103 11.26 1.99 -6.02
CA ASP A 103 11.32 1.49 -7.39
C ASP A 103 11.75 0.01 -7.48
N ILE A 104 11.15 -0.81 -6.63
CA ILE A 104 11.41 -2.26 -6.57
C ILE A 104 10.11 -3.05 -6.57
N THR A 105 10.17 -4.27 -7.11
CA THR A 105 9.10 -5.26 -6.95
C THR A 105 9.51 -6.26 -5.88
N LEU A 106 8.64 -6.46 -4.89
CA LEU A 106 8.88 -7.39 -3.79
C LEU A 106 8.90 -8.83 -4.29
N GLY A 107 9.96 -9.56 -3.94
CA GLY A 107 10.03 -11.01 -4.08
C GLY A 107 9.80 -11.73 -2.75
N LYS A 108 9.50 -13.02 -2.82
CA LYS A 108 9.72 -13.90 -1.67
C LYS A 108 11.22 -14.01 -1.43
N GLY A 109 11.65 -13.91 -0.18
CA GLY A 109 13.07 -13.92 0.13
C GLY A 109 13.37 -14.60 1.44
N VAL A 110 14.64 -14.99 1.57
CA VAL A 110 15.21 -15.46 2.83
C VAL A 110 16.18 -14.39 3.31
N ILE A 111 15.89 -13.80 4.46
CA ILE A 111 16.70 -12.75 5.05
C ILE A 111 17.45 -13.33 6.24
N ARG A 112 18.77 -13.50 6.09
CA ARG A 112 19.66 -14.09 7.09
C ARG A 112 19.16 -15.42 7.66
N GLY A 113 18.64 -16.30 6.77
CA GLY A 113 18.18 -17.63 7.11
C GLY A 113 16.71 -17.72 7.55
N VAL A 114 15.98 -16.60 7.58
CA VAL A 114 14.56 -16.57 7.91
C VAL A 114 13.74 -16.14 6.70
N GLU A 115 12.70 -16.90 6.38
CA GLU A 115 11.82 -16.63 5.24
C GLU A 115 10.95 -15.37 5.51
N SER A 116 10.85 -14.52 4.50
CA SER A 116 10.01 -13.33 4.51
C SER A 116 9.07 -13.33 3.31
N ASN A 117 7.77 -13.32 3.57
CA ASN A 117 6.70 -13.41 2.59
C ASN A 117 5.94 -12.08 2.46
N GLY A 118 6.66 -10.99 2.39
CA GLY A 118 6.12 -9.65 2.23
C GLY A 118 6.98 -8.58 2.92
N MET A 119 6.40 -7.39 3.01
CA MET A 119 7.01 -6.23 3.67
C MET A 119 5.97 -5.52 4.56
N LEU A 120 6.45 -5.02 5.70
CA LEU A 120 5.73 -4.13 6.62
C LEU A 120 6.33 -2.74 6.58
#